data_64fcd5685bc12e0c1337d3d7b358f09d
#
_entry.id   64fcd5685bc12e0c1337d3d7b358f09d
#
_cell.length_a   1.000
_cell.length_b   1.000
_cell.length_c   1.000
_cell.angle_alpha   90.00
_cell.angle_beta   90.00
_cell.angle_gamma   90.00
#
_symmetry.space_group_name_H-M   'P 1'
#
loop_
_entity.id
_entity.type
_entity.pdbx_description
1 polymer ?
#
loop_
_entity_poly.entity_id
_entity_poly.type
_entity_poly.pdbx_seq_one_letter_code
_entity_poly.pdbx_strand_id
1 'polypeptide(L)'
;CALPILDGTWKKEINTWEELVGNNLLNQEAVIEGAVHSIRNMGDVAFIILRRREGLFQTVYENEMANVSIHELKEAMTIRVKGILHEEERAPHGRELRIRHIDILSTPAEPLPMAIDKWKLNTSLEAKLNYRPISLRNIQERSKFKIQEALTKAFRDYLYGQGFTEIHTPKIGARGAEGGANLFKFSYFHKPAVLAQSPQFYKQMMVGVFDRVFETGPVFRAEKHNTKRHLNEYTSLDFEMGYIDSFEEIMAMETGFLQYAMNLLKTEYAKEVQILKLEIPDVSKIPAVRFDVAKELVSQKYNRKIRNPFDLEPEEEALIGQYFKEEYGSDFVFVTHYPSKKRPFYAMDDPEDARFTLSFDLLFKGLEITTGGQRIHDYNMLIGRAHV
;
A
#
# COMPACT_ATOMS: atom_id res chain seq x y z
N CYS A 1 -30.27 34.75 -17.19
CA CYS A 1 -29.00 34.16 -16.81
C CYS A 1 -28.97 32.72 -17.26
N ALA A 2 -28.16 32.39 -18.25
CA ALA A 2 -27.92 30.99 -18.62
C ALA A 2 -27.15 30.31 -17.48
N LEU A 3 -27.67 29.19 -16.97
CA LEU A 3 -26.92 28.36 -16.04
C LEU A 3 -25.66 27.79 -16.77
N PRO A 4 -24.51 27.74 -16.11
CA PRO A 4 -23.33 27.16 -16.74
C PRO A 4 -23.60 25.68 -17.08
N ILE A 5 -23.32 25.31 -18.33
CA ILE A 5 -23.35 23.91 -18.75
C ILE A 5 -22.05 23.27 -18.27
N LEU A 6 -22.13 22.32 -17.35
CA LEU A 6 -20.99 21.54 -16.89
C LEU A 6 -20.81 20.35 -17.85
N ASP A 7 -19.78 20.45 -18.70
CA ASP A 7 -19.39 19.43 -19.68
C ASP A 7 -18.36 18.42 -19.12
N GLY A 8 -18.14 18.43 -17.80
CA GLY A 8 -17.15 17.60 -17.14
C GLY A 8 -15.73 18.18 -17.17
N THR A 9 -15.53 19.34 -17.79
CA THR A 9 -14.23 20.04 -17.81
C THR A 9 -14.30 21.29 -16.93
N TRP A 10 -13.29 21.45 -16.07
CA TRP A 10 -13.09 22.65 -15.27
C TRP A 10 -11.64 23.09 -15.36
N LYS A 11 -11.38 24.26 -15.92
CA LYS A 11 -10.06 24.87 -15.94
C LYS A 11 -9.97 25.97 -14.87
N LYS A 12 -9.01 25.85 -13.97
CA LYS A 12 -8.58 26.95 -13.12
C LYS A 12 -7.56 27.81 -13.89
N GLU A 13 -7.54 29.10 -13.61
CA GLU A 13 -6.49 30.03 -14.10
C GLU A 13 -5.22 29.89 -13.26
N ILE A 14 -4.70 28.68 -13.16
CA ILE A 14 -3.43 28.34 -12.50
C ILE A 14 -2.67 27.39 -13.39
N ASN A 15 -1.34 27.49 -13.35
CA ASN A 15 -0.50 26.61 -14.13
C ASN A 15 -0.47 25.18 -13.59
N THR A 16 -0.38 24.20 -14.47
CA THR A 16 -0.19 22.80 -14.14
C THR A 16 1.21 22.57 -13.58
N TRP A 17 1.41 21.40 -12.97
CA TRP A 17 2.74 21.05 -12.47
C TRP A 17 3.75 20.88 -13.60
N GLU A 18 3.34 20.27 -14.68
CA GLU A 18 4.14 20.03 -15.89
C GLU A 18 4.58 21.35 -16.53
N GLU A 19 3.70 22.34 -16.57
CA GLU A 19 4.05 23.70 -17.03
C GLU A 19 5.08 24.38 -16.15
N LEU A 20 4.94 24.25 -14.81
CA LEU A 20 5.83 24.87 -13.85
C LEU A 20 7.23 24.24 -13.83
N VAL A 21 7.35 22.94 -14.02
CA VAL A 21 8.65 22.23 -14.02
C VAL A 21 9.24 22.09 -15.41
N GLY A 22 8.45 22.34 -16.45
CA GLY A 22 8.87 22.33 -17.84
C GLY A 22 9.62 23.58 -18.27
N ASN A 23 9.98 23.64 -19.55
CA ASN A 23 10.74 24.76 -20.13
C ASN A 23 9.84 25.83 -20.79
N ASN A 24 8.56 25.53 -21.01
CA ASN A 24 7.69 26.38 -21.84
C ASN A 24 7.35 27.73 -21.17
N LEU A 25 7.37 27.81 -19.85
CA LEU A 25 7.07 29.03 -19.08
C LEU A 25 8.32 29.71 -18.50
N LEU A 26 9.51 29.26 -18.86
CA LEU A 26 10.73 29.86 -18.36
C LEU A 26 10.82 31.34 -18.74
N ASN A 27 11.11 32.20 -17.75
CA ASN A 27 11.12 33.68 -17.83
C ASN A 27 9.75 34.30 -18.21
N GLN A 28 8.66 33.56 -18.03
CA GLN A 28 7.29 34.05 -18.24
C GLN A 28 6.53 34.10 -16.94
N GLU A 29 5.38 34.77 -16.98
CA GLU A 29 4.46 34.85 -15.86
C GLU A 29 3.80 33.49 -15.65
N ALA A 30 3.76 33.08 -14.36
CA ALA A 30 3.09 31.87 -13.94
C ALA A 30 2.30 32.09 -12.64
N VAL A 31 1.27 31.28 -12.46
CA VAL A 31 0.39 31.32 -11.28
C VAL A 31 0.37 29.95 -10.64
N ILE A 32 0.66 29.90 -9.33
CA ILE A 32 0.62 28.68 -8.52
C ILE A 32 -0.27 28.87 -7.29
N GLU A 33 -1.10 27.89 -6.98
CA GLU A 33 -1.80 27.77 -5.70
C GLU A 33 -1.20 26.63 -4.89
N GLY A 34 -1.06 26.84 -3.58
CA GLY A 34 -0.56 25.80 -2.70
C GLY A 34 -0.67 26.17 -1.23
N ALA A 35 -0.51 25.18 -0.36
CA ALA A 35 -0.38 25.43 1.06
C ALA A 35 1.08 25.76 1.40
N VAL A 36 1.29 26.80 2.18
CA VAL A 36 2.60 27.18 2.71
C VAL A 36 3.12 26.04 3.58
N HIS A 37 4.15 25.37 3.11
CA HIS A 37 4.78 24.23 3.78
C HIS A 37 5.84 24.66 4.77
N SER A 38 6.66 25.64 4.37
CA SER A 38 7.65 26.27 5.21
C SER A 38 8.02 27.66 4.67
N ILE A 39 8.48 28.53 5.56
CA ILE A 39 8.99 29.87 5.24
C ILE A 39 10.39 29.95 5.81
N ARG A 40 11.37 30.30 4.96
CA ARG A 40 12.74 30.59 5.36
C ARG A 40 13.02 32.06 5.09
N ASN A 41 12.85 32.88 6.10
CA ASN A 41 13.11 34.33 6.04
C ASN A 41 14.62 34.60 6.18
N MET A 42 15.19 35.36 5.24
CA MET A 42 16.61 35.74 5.18
C MET A 42 16.78 37.26 5.28
N GLY A 43 15.74 38.00 5.69
CA GLY A 43 15.70 39.45 5.71
C GLY A 43 14.90 40.01 4.54
N ASP A 44 15.58 40.61 3.57
CA ASP A 44 14.93 41.22 2.40
C ASP A 44 14.35 40.17 1.42
N VAL A 45 14.84 38.93 1.50
CA VAL A 45 14.42 37.80 0.68
C VAL A 45 13.92 36.67 1.58
N ALA A 46 12.86 36.02 1.19
CA ALA A 46 12.39 34.79 1.83
C ALA A 46 12.06 33.69 0.81
N PHE A 47 12.35 32.46 1.19
CA PHE A 47 11.94 31.28 0.43
C PHE A 47 10.64 30.73 1.02
N ILE A 48 9.59 30.70 0.21
CA ILE A 48 8.30 30.13 0.60
C ILE A 48 8.10 28.84 -0.19
N ILE A 49 8.09 27.73 0.52
CA ILE A 49 7.84 26.42 -0.10
C ILE A 49 6.35 26.14 -0.10
N LEU A 50 5.78 25.98 -1.27
CA LEU A 50 4.39 25.64 -1.46
C LEU A 50 4.23 24.13 -1.65
N ARG A 51 3.31 23.54 -0.90
CA ARG A 51 2.94 22.13 -1.03
C ARG A 51 1.72 21.98 -1.93
N ARG A 52 1.89 21.17 -2.95
CA ARG A 52 0.84 20.74 -3.86
C ARG A 52 0.67 19.22 -3.83
N ARG A 53 -0.30 18.74 -4.60
CA ARG A 53 -0.51 17.29 -4.78
C ARG A 53 0.74 16.60 -5.34
N GLU A 54 1.37 17.20 -6.33
CA GLU A 54 2.52 16.66 -7.06
C GLU A 54 3.83 16.75 -6.26
N GLY A 55 3.95 17.73 -5.36
CA GLY A 55 5.17 17.90 -4.58
C GLY A 55 5.31 19.26 -3.89
N LEU A 56 6.55 19.61 -3.60
CA LEU A 56 6.95 20.89 -3.04
C LEU A 56 7.53 21.77 -4.13
N PHE A 57 7.11 23.03 -4.20
CA PHE A 57 7.57 24.01 -5.16
C PHE A 57 8.13 25.23 -4.45
N GLN A 58 9.33 25.70 -4.87
CA GLN A 58 9.97 26.87 -4.30
C GLN A 58 9.44 28.15 -4.92
N THR A 59 9.07 29.10 -4.08
CA THR A 59 8.82 30.48 -4.49
C THR A 59 9.73 31.43 -3.72
N VAL A 60 10.14 32.53 -4.36
CA VAL A 60 11.04 33.53 -3.80
C VAL A 60 10.26 34.81 -3.59
N TYR A 61 10.25 35.26 -2.34
CA TYR A 61 9.64 36.49 -1.90
C TYR A 61 10.73 37.56 -1.77
N GLU A 62 10.47 38.77 -2.29
CA GLU A 62 11.30 39.96 -2.15
C GLU A 62 10.43 41.08 -1.62
N ASN A 63 10.87 41.75 -0.54
CA ASN A 63 10.07 42.78 0.17
C ASN A 63 9.56 43.90 -0.73
N GLU A 64 10.39 44.36 -1.67
CA GLU A 64 10.07 45.49 -2.56
C GLU A 64 9.06 45.11 -3.66
N MET A 65 8.84 43.82 -3.90
CA MET A 65 8.08 43.34 -5.05
C MET A 65 6.73 42.75 -4.67
N ALA A 66 6.55 42.33 -3.43
CA ALA A 66 5.34 41.65 -2.97
C ALA A 66 4.31 42.64 -2.39
N ASN A 67 3.04 42.35 -2.62
CA ASN A 67 1.89 43.13 -2.12
C ASN A 67 1.48 42.81 -0.67
N VAL A 68 2.08 41.79 -0.05
CA VAL A 68 1.78 41.30 1.30
C VAL A 68 3.08 41.22 2.07
N SER A 69 3.10 41.68 3.33
CA SER A 69 4.28 41.55 4.18
C SER A 69 4.61 40.13 4.53
N ILE A 70 5.91 39.77 4.56
CA ILE A 70 6.35 38.43 4.97
C ILE A 70 5.88 38.06 6.38
N HIS A 71 5.69 39.03 7.26
CA HIS A 71 5.20 38.84 8.64
C HIS A 71 3.72 38.42 8.71
N GLU A 72 2.96 38.67 7.67
CA GLU A 72 1.56 38.24 7.57
C GLU A 72 1.45 36.78 7.13
N LEU A 73 2.49 36.25 6.47
CA LEU A 73 2.49 34.88 5.97
C LEU A 73 2.87 33.87 7.07
N LYS A 74 2.12 32.78 7.14
CA LYS A 74 2.33 31.72 8.12
C LYS A 74 2.27 30.35 7.44
N GLU A 75 2.95 29.39 8.05
CA GLU A 75 2.83 27.99 7.64
C GLU A 75 1.37 27.52 7.71
N ALA A 76 1.00 26.62 6.83
CA ALA A 76 -0.34 26.11 6.61
C ALA A 76 -1.37 27.09 6.02
N MET A 77 -1.03 28.36 5.76
CA MET A 77 -1.86 29.20 4.91
C MET A 77 -2.00 28.58 3.51
N THR A 78 -3.13 28.78 2.87
CA THR A 78 -3.27 28.51 1.43
C THR A 78 -3.20 29.83 0.70
N ILE A 79 -2.27 29.93 -0.25
CA ILE A 79 -2.04 31.14 -1.03
C ILE A 79 -2.04 30.84 -2.52
N ARG A 80 -2.43 31.84 -3.30
CA ARG A 80 -2.17 31.93 -4.73
C ARG A 80 -1.03 32.90 -4.95
N VAL A 81 -0.05 32.49 -5.71
CA VAL A 81 1.13 33.30 -6.03
C VAL A 81 1.22 33.48 -7.53
N LYS A 82 1.37 34.72 -7.96
CA LYS A 82 1.67 35.12 -9.33
C LYS A 82 3.08 35.70 -9.37
N GLY A 83 3.87 35.30 -10.37
CA GLY A 83 5.25 35.74 -10.48
C GLY A 83 5.90 35.28 -11.76
N ILE A 84 7.23 35.46 -11.83
CA ILE A 84 8.02 35.04 -13.01
C ILE A 84 8.76 33.75 -12.66
N LEU A 85 8.64 32.76 -13.54
CA LEU A 85 9.32 31.47 -13.40
C LEU A 85 10.78 31.60 -13.85
N HIS A 86 11.71 31.21 -12.98
CA HIS A 86 13.15 31.23 -13.27
C HIS A 86 13.77 29.85 -13.13
N GLU A 87 14.88 29.64 -13.81
CA GLU A 87 15.76 28.52 -13.59
C GLU A 87 16.62 28.76 -12.36
N GLU A 88 16.69 27.79 -11.47
CA GLU A 88 17.54 27.80 -10.28
C GLU A 88 17.94 26.36 -9.93
N GLU A 89 19.19 26.02 -10.19
CA GLU A 89 19.70 24.64 -9.99
C GLU A 89 19.54 24.10 -8.57
N ARG A 90 19.58 25.00 -7.57
CA ARG A 90 19.45 24.64 -6.14
C ARG A 90 18.00 24.46 -5.69
N ALA A 91 17.04 24.96 -6.49
CA ALA A 91 15.63 24.81 -6.19
C ALA A 91 15.16 23.39 -6.50
N PRO A 92 14.17 22.87 -5.77
CA PRO A 92 13.49 21.64 -6.15
C PRO A 92 13.03 21.73 -7.62
N HIS A 93 13.29 20.69 -8.40
CA HIS A 93 12.96 20.63 -9.84
C HIS A 93 13.73 21.61 -10.73
N GLY A 94 14.79 22.27 -10.25
CA GLY A 94 15.57 23.23 -11.01
C GLY A 94 14.81 24.52 -11.35
N ARG A 95 13.72 24.82 -10.65
CA ARG A 95 12.82 25.95 -10.93
C ARG A 95 12.37 26.64 -9.67
N GLU A 96 12.23 27.97 -9.75
CA GLU A 96 11.62 28.81 -8.70
C GLU A 96 10.70 29.86 -9.31
N LEU A 97 9.66 30.27 -8.58
CA LEU A 97 8.79 31.38 -8.97
C LEU A 97 9.13 32.61 -8.15
N ARG A 98 9.62 33.68 -8.78
CA ARG A 98 9.83 34.97 -8.14
C ARG A 98 8.53 35.73 -8.04
N ILE A 99 8.11 36.00 -6.81
CA ILE A 99 6.77 36.48 -6.49
C ILE A 99 6.62 37.94 -6.91
N ARG A 100 5.47 38.27 -7.50
CA ARG A 100 4.98 39.59 -7.81
C ARG A 100 3.71 39.94 -7.08
N HIS A 101 2.86 38.93 -6.83
CA HIS A 101 1.57 39.10 -6.18
C HIS A 101 1.19 37.85 -5.39
N ILE A 102 0.58 38.07 -4.21
CA ILE A 102 0.08 37.00 -3.32
C ILE A 102 -1.36 37.31 -2.96
N ASP A 103 -2.24 36.31 -3.19
CA ASP A 103 -3.58 36.27 -2.64
C ASP A 103 -3.61 35.26 -1.50
N ILE A 104 -4.01 35.71 -0.30
CA ILE A 104 -4.23 34.81 0.85
C ILE A 104 -5.62 34.21 0.70
N LEU A 105 -5.70 32.90 0.41
CA LEU A 105 -6.97 32.18 0.20
C LEU A 105 -7.54 31.65 1.51
N SER A 106 -6.69 31.23 2.44
CA SER A 106 -7.10 30.83 3.79
C SER A 106 -5.96 30.92 4.79
N THR A 107 -6.32 31.18 6.05
CA THR A 107 -5.40 31.28 7.18
C THR A 107 -5.77 30.23 8.23
N PRO A 108 -4.83 29.46 8.79
CA PRO A 108 -5.10 28.54 9.90
C PRO A 108 -5.44 29.35 11.17
N ALA A 109 -6.38 28.85 11.96
CA ALA A 109 -6.76 29.46 13.24
C ALA A 109 -5.60 29.41 14.28
N GLU A 110 -4.86 28.29 14.27
CA GLU A 110 -3.78 28.02 15.20
C GLU A 110 -2.50 27.59 14.47
N PRO A 111 -1.32 27.80 15.06
CA PRO A 111 -0.06 27.25 14.53
C PRO A 111 -0.10 25.73 14.43
N LEU A 112 0.71 25.16 13.52
CA LEU A 112 0.83 23.71 13.41
C LEU A 112 1.41 23.11 14.71
N PRO A 113 0.82 22.03 15.25
CA PRO A 113 1.28 21.38 16.47
C PRO A 113 2.62 20.65 16.32
N MET A 114 3.13 20.53 15.09
CA MET A 114 4.41 19.89 14.77
C MET A 114 5.01 20.47 13.49
N ALA A 115 6.33 20.54 13.44
CA ALA A 115 7.06 20.96 12.24
C ALA A 115 7.00 19.85 11.18
N ILE A 116 6.35 20.11 10.06
CA ILE A 116 6.16 19.14 8.94
C ILE A 116 7.26 19.24 7.87
N ASP A 117 8.08 20.29 7.91
CA ASP A 117 9.12 20.61 6.94
C ASP A 117 10.39 19.75 7.07
N LYS A 118 10.57 19.07 8.20
CA LYS A 118 11.72 18.20 8.44
C LYS A 118 11.64 16.94 7.58
N TRP A 119 12.79 16.47 7.10
CA TRP A 119 12.87 15.22 6.34
C TRP A 119 12.18 14.06 7.05
N LYS A 120 12.45 13.88 8.34
CA LYS A 120 11.80 12.89 9.20
C LYS A 120 11.12 13.59 10.37
N LEU A 121 9.86 13.24 10.62
CA LEU A 121 9.17 13.71 11.82
C LEU A 121 9.78 13.06 13.06
N ASN A 122 10.38 13.87 13.91
CA ASN A 122 10.93 13.42 15.20
C ASN A 122 9.86 13.53 16.29
N THR A 123 8.86 12.64 16.20
CA THR A 123 7.73 12.57 17.14
C THR A 123 7.27 11.12 17.30
N SER A 124 6.56 10.83 18.40
CA SER A 124 6.04 9.49 18.69
C SER A 124 5.00 9.06 17.66
N LEU A 125 4.77 7.74 17.55
CA LEU A 125 3.70 7.20 16.71
C LEU A 125 2.33 7.72 17.15
N GLU A 126 2.10 7.78 18.47
CA GLU A 126 0.86 8.31 19.05
C GLU A 126 0.59 9.75 18.61
N ALA A 127 1.59 10.64 18.72
CA ALA A 127 1.44 12.01 18.25
C ALA A 127 1.18 12.10 16.74
N LYS A 128 1.83 11.26 15.93
CA LYS A 128 1.56 11.17 14.48
C LYS A 128 0.12 10.75 14.19
N LEU A 129 -0.43 9.81 14.95
CA LEU A 129 -1.80 9.33 14.79
C LEU A 129 -2.83 10.36 15.27
N ASN A 130 -2.60 10.99 16.44
CA ASN A 130 -3.50 12.01 16.99
C ASN A 130 -3.58 13.25 16.09
N TYR A 131 -2.46 13.65 15.48
CA TYR A 131 -2.39 14.77 14.54
C TYR A 131 -2.26 14.28 13.08
N ARG A 132 -2.91 13.18 12.72
CA ARG A 132 -2.77 12.55 11.41
C ARG A 132 -3.01 13.49 10.22
N PRO A 133 -4.01 14.40 10.21
CA PRO A 133 -4.19 15.37 9.13
C PRO A 133 -2.99 16.32 8.93
N ILE A 134 -2.18 16.49 9.96
CA ILE A 134 -0.99 17.33 9.93
C ILE A 134 0.26 16.48 9.62
N SER A 135 0.47 15.38 10.33
CA SER A 135 1.65 14.53 10.14
C SER A 135 1.76 13.97 8.72
N LEU A 136 0.64 13.67 8.07
CA LEU A 136 0.60 13.22 6.67
C LEU A 136 0.94 14.32 5.65
N ARG A 137 1.10 15.56 6.06
CA ARG A 137 1.62 16.61 5.20
C ARG A 137 3.14 16.55 5.05
N ASN A 138 3.83 15.82 5.94
CA ASN A 138 5.25 15.52 5.79
C ASN A 138 5.48 14.60 4.58
N ILE A 139 6.56 14.88 3.83
CA ILE A 139 6.83 14.20 2.56
C ILE A 139 7.07 12.69 2.72
N GLN A 140 7.79 12.26 3.77
CA GLN A 140 8.02 10.83 4.00
C GLN A 140 6.76 10.10 4.47
N GLU A 141 6.01 10.71 5.41
CA GLU A 141 4.78 10.07 5.90
C GLU A 141 3.75 9.91 4.77
N ARG A 142 3.61 10.93 3.92
CA ARG A 142 2.75 10.91 2.73
C ARG A 142 3.19 9.86 1.71
N SER A 143 4.49 9.73 1.46
CA SER A 143 5.02 8.79 0.46
C SER A 143 4.70 7.33 0.77
N LYS A 144 4.55 6.96 2.05
CA LYS A 144 4.10 5.61 2.45
C LYS A 144 2.73 5.26 1.86
N PHE A 145 1.80 6.21 1.87
CA PHE A 145 0.46 6.01 1.31
C PHE A 145 0.47 6.02 -0.22
N LYS A 146 1.44 6.70 -0.85
CA LYS A 146 1.63 6.60 -2.30
C LYS A 146 2.18 5.24 -2.71
N ILE A 147 3.04 4.61 -1.90
CA ILE A 147 3.46 3.21 -2.14
C ILE A 147 2.26 2.25 -1.94
N GLN A 148 1.42 2.47 -0.94
CA GLN A 148 0.19 1.67 -0.77
C GLN A 148 -0.76 1.82 -1.98
N GLU A 149 -0.95 3.05 -2.48
CA GLU A 149 -1.70 3.33 -3.71
C GLU A 149 -1.10 2.56 -4.90
N ALA A 150 0.24 2.60 -5.06
CA ALA A 150 0.93 1.90 -6.14
C ALA A 150 0.68 0.39 -6.11
N LEU A 151 0.75 -0.24 -4.93
CA LEU A 151 0.53 -1.68 -4.79
C LEU A 151 -0.92 -2.08 -5.09
N THR A 152 -1.90 -1.30 -4.62
CA THR A 152 -3.32 -1.56 -4.92
C THR A 152 -3.65 -1.29 -6.39
N LYS A 153 -3.07 -0.25 -6.99
CA LYS A 153 -3.18 0.01 -8.43
C LYS A 153 -2.59 -1.14 -9.24
N ALA A 154 -1.37 -1.56 -8.90
CA ALA A 154 -0.69 -2.66 -9.60
C ALA A 154 -1.49 -3.96 -9.54
N PHE A 155 -2.12 -4.28 -8.41
CA PHE A 155 -2.95 -5.47 -8.25
C PHE A 155 -4.16 -5.43 -9.19
N ARG A 156 -4.87 -4.30 -9.23
CA ARG A 156 -5.98 -4.11 -10.15
C ARG A 156 -5.57 -4.19 -11.61
N ASP A 157 -4.57 -3.39 -11.99
CA ASP A 157 -4.14 -3.29 -13.39
C ASP A 157 -3.66 -4.66 -13.92
N TYR A 158 -2.87 -5.37 -13.10
CA TYR A 158 -2.38 -6.70 -13.47
C TYR A 158 -3.52 -7.70 -13.63
N LEU A 159 -4.42 -7.81 -12.63
CA LEU A 159 -5.51 -8.79 -12.67
C LEU A 159 -6.54 -8.49 -13.77
N TYR A 160 -6.86 -7.23 -14.03
CA TYR A 160 -7.67 -6.87 -15.20
C TYR A 160 -6.99 -7.31 -16.50
N GLY A 161 -5.69 -7.14 -16.61
CA GLY A 161 -4.90 -7.63 -17.76
C GLY A 161 -4.88 -9.15 -17.90
N GLN A 162 -5.14 -9.88 -16.81
CA GLN A 162 -5.25 -11.36 -16.78
C GLN A 162 -6.70 -11.86 -16.90
N GLY A 163 -7.64 -10.99 -17.21
CA GLY A 163 -9.05 -11.33 -17.42
C GLY A 163 -9.85 -11.59 -16.15
N PHE A 164 -9.40 -11.08 -15.00
CA PHE A 164 -10.17 -11.14 -13.76
C PHE A 164 -11.26 -10.08 -13.71
N THR A 165 -12.36 -10.42 -13.03
CA THR A 165 -13.46 -9.48 -12.69
C THR A 165 -13.30 -8.99 -11.26
N GLU A 166 -13.28 -7.67 -11.04
CA GLU A 166 -13.33 -7.10 -9.67
C GLU A 166 -14.74 -7.25 -9.11
N ILE A 167 -14.83 -7.80 -7.90
CA ILE A 167 -16.08 -7.94 -7.15
C ILE A 167 -16.02 -7.08 -5.88
N HIS A 168 -17.19 -6.68 -5.38
CA HIS A 168 -17.35 -5.91 -4.15
C HIS A 168 -18.29 -6.66 -3.23
N THR A 169 -17.77 -7.17 -2.11
CA THR A 169 -18.51 -8.07 -1.25
C THR A 169 -18.99 -7.41 0.04
N PRO A 170 -20.13 -7.85 0.62
CA PRO A 170 -20.59 -7.39 1.92
C PRO A 170 -19.57 -7.64 3.02
N LYS A 171 -19.43 -6.67 3.92
CA LYS A 171 -18.49 -6.76 5.07
C LYS A 171 -19.19 -7.07 6.40
N ILE A 172 -20.53 -7.09 6.39
CA ILE A 172 -21.37 -7.55 7.50
C ILE A 172 -22.04 -8.84 7.10
N GLY A 173 -21.82 -9.89 7.85
CA GLY A 173 -22.34 -11.24 7.58
C GLY A 173 -22.97 -11.87 8.81
N ALA A 174 -23.74 -12.94 8.62
CA ALA A 174 -24.32 -13.70 9.73
C ALA A 174 -23.33 -14.64 10.41
N ARG A 175 -22.28 -15.07 9.70
CA ARG A 175 -21.26 -16.03 10.15
C ARG A 175 -19.89 -15.68 9.57
N GLY A 176 -18.82 -16.14 10.23
CA GLY A 176 -17.47 -16.08 9.67
C GLY A 176 -17.32 -17.01 8.46
N ALA A 177 -16.56 -16.58 7.48
CA ALA A 177 -16.29 -17.33 6.25
C ALA A 177 -15.09 -18.27 6.39
N GLU A 178 -14.21 -18.03 7.36
CA GLU A 178 -12.99 -18.82 7.58
C GLU A 178 -12.92 -19.34 9.00
N GLY A 179 -12.43 -20.57 9.16
CA GLY A 179 -12.13 -21.13 10.47
C GLY A 179 -10.83 -20.58 11.06
N GLY A 180 -10.77 -20.47 12.40
CA GLY A 180 -9.52 -20.22 13.10
C GLY A 180 -9.23 -18.77 13.52
N ALA A 181 -9.73 -17.75 12.84
CA ALA A 181 -9.54 -16.38 13.26
C ALA A 181 -10.67 -15.85 14.15
N ASN A 182 -10.33 -14.98 15.11
CA ASN A 182 -11.32 -14.38 16.00
C ASN A 182 -12.21 -13.40 15.21
N LEU A 183 -13.51 -13.42 15.50
CA LEU A 183 -14.53 -12.60 14.86
C LEU A 183 -14.88 -11.38 15.71
N PHE A 184 -15.00 -10.21 15.07
CA PHE A 184 -15.76 -9.10 15.65
C PHE A 184 -17.26 -9.41 15.55
N LYS A 185 -17.90 -9.64 16.70
CA LYS A 185 -19.32 -9.97 16.83
C LYS A 185 -20.07 -8.76 17.35
N PHE A 186 -21.24 -8.48 16.79
CA PHE A 186 -22.10 -7.37 17.21
C PHE A 186 -23.58 -7.67 16.92
N SER A 187 -24.49 -6.82 17.42
CA SER A 187 -25.89 -6.90 17.14
C SER A 187 -26.24 -5.99 15.96
N TYR A 188 -26.89 -6.54 14.94
CA TYR A 188 -27.36 -5.84 13.76
C TYR A 188 -28.86 -6.04 13.62
N PHE A 189 -29.65 -4.99 13.86
CA PHE A 189 -31.12 -5.05 13.91
C PHE A 189 -31.64 -6.25 14.75
N HIS A 190 -31.14 -6.40 15.97
CA HIS A 190 -31.46 -7.47 16.93
C HIS A 190 -31.05 -8.90 16.49
N LYS A 191 -30.27 -9.04 15.42
CA LYS A 191 -29.68 -10.31 14.99
C LYS A 191 -28.17 -10.30 15.22
N PRO A 192 -27.57 -11.45 15.56
CA PRO A 192 -26.12 -11.54 15.63
C PRO A 192 -25.51 -11.34 14.25
N ALA A 193 -24.44 -10.55 14.18
CA ALA A 193 -23.66 -10.33 12.98
C ALA A 193 -22.16 -10.32 13.28
N VAL A 194 -21.36 -10.47 12.26
CA VAL A 194 -19.89 -10.45 12.30
C VAL A 194 -19.34 -9.57 11.21
N LEU A 195 -18.15 -9.00 11.43
CA LEU A 195 -17.37 -8.38 10.37
C LEU A 195 -16.63 -9.46 9.56
N ALA A 196 -16.53 -9.24 8.25
CA ALA A 196 -15.90 -10.17 7.31
C ALA A 196 -14.39 -10.28 7.57
N GLN A 197 -13.89 -11.49 7.74
CA GLN A 197 -12.46 -11.80 7.89
C GLN A 197 -11.75 -11.89 6.53
N SER A 198 -12.50 -12.20 5.48
CA SER A 198 -12.08 -12.28 4.08
C SER A 198 -13.33 -12.28 3.18
N PRO A 199 -13.20 -12.02 1.88
CA PRO A 199 -14.29 -12.18 0.92
C PRO A 199 -14.53 -13.65 0.49
N GLN A 200 -13.99 -14.63 1.21
CA GLN A 200 -13.89 -16.02 0.77
C GLN A 200 -15.18 -16.62 0.26
N PHE A 201 -16.27 -16.49 1.00
CA PHE A 201 -17.58 -17.04 0.61
C PHE A 201 -18.03 -16.50 -0.76
N TYR A 202 -17.87 -15.22 -0.97
CA TYR A 202 -18.31 -14.55 -2.19
C TYR A 202 -17.35 -14.80 -3.37
N LYS A 203 -16.03 -14.71 -3.17
CA LYS A 203 -15.09 -14.95 -4.27
C LYS A 203 -15.17 -16.40 -4.78
N GLN A 204 -15.36 -17.38 -3.89
CA GLN A 204 -15.57 -18.76 -4.28
C GLN A 204 -16.87 -18.95 -5.07
N MET A 205 -17.97 -18.31 -4.64
CA MET A 205 -19.25 -18.35 -5.36
C MET A 205 -19.14 -17.68 -6.74
N MET A 206 -18.44 -16.55 -6.81
CA MET A 206 -18.33 -15.75 -8.04
C MET A 206 -17.36 -16.35 -9.07
N VAL A 207 -16.45 -17.21 -8.67
CA VAL A 207 -15.65 -18.03 -9.61
C VAL A 207 -16.57 -18.91 -10.47
N GLY A 208 -17.65 -19.44 -9.91
CA GLY A 208 -18.66 -20.20 -10.69
C GLY A 208 -19.43 -19.34 -11.72
N VAL A 209 -19.25 -18.01 -11.71
CA VAL A 209 -19.91 -17.06 -12.62
C VAL A 209 -18.92 -16.42 -13.61
N PHE A 210 -17.72 -16.07 -13.13
CA PHE A 210 -16.75 -15.27 -13.88
C PHE A 210 -15.41 -15.98 -14.09
N ASP A 211 -15.24 -17.22 -13.63
CA ASP A 211 -14.03 -18.03 -13.68
C ASP A 211 -12.84 -17.46 -12.88
N ARG A 212 -12.63 -16.14 -12.93
CA ARG A 212 -11.54 -15.41 -12.28
C ARG A 212 -12.09 -14.14 -11.66
N VAL A 213 -11.91 -14.00 -10.35
CA VAL A 213 -12.39 -12.82 -9.60
C VAL A 213 -11.36 -12.32 -8.62
N PHE A 214 -11.43 -11.03 -8.29
CA PHE A 214 -10.61 -10.44 -7.24
C PHE A 214 -11.36 -9.35 -6.48
N GLU A 215 -10.91 -9.06 -5.29
CA GLU A 215 -11.37 -7.92 -4.50
C GLU A 215 -10.20 -7.21 -3.84
N THR A 216 -10.25 -5.88 -3.82
CA THR A 216 -9.44 -5.03 -2.96
C THR A 216 -10.36 -4.37 -1.96
N GLY A 217 -10.31 -4.79 -0.69
CA GLY A 217 -11.25 -4.29 0.29
C GLY A 217 -10.84 -4.53 1.75
N PRO A 218 -11.55 -3.90 2.71
CA PRO A 218 -11.25 -4.07 4.12
C PRO A 218 -11.65 -5.46 4.61
N VAL A 219 -10.81 -6.02 5.48
CA VAL A 219 -11.09 -7.25 6.23
C VAL A 219 -10.76 -7.03 7.72
N PHE A 220 -11.42 -7.81 8.58
CA PHE A 220 -11.42 -7.59 10.02
C PHE A 220 -11.11 -8.88 10.77
N ARG A 221 -10.10 -8.83 11.64
CA ARG A 221 -9.70 -9.97 12.48
C ARG A 221 -9.57 -9.52 13.91
N ALA A 222 -10.35 -10.10 14.84
CA ALA A 222 -10.33 -9.73 16.24
C ALA A 222 -9.10 -10.35 16.96
N GLU A 223 -7.91 -9.99 16.47
CA GLU A 223 -6.65 -10.48 17.03
C GLU A 223 -6.42 -9.91 18.43
N LYS A 224 -6.02 -10.79 19.36
CA LYS A 224 -5.78 -10.42 20.76
C LYS A 224 -4.39 -9.83 21.00
N HIS A 225 -3.51 -9.92 19.99
CA HIS A 225 -2.12 -9.51 20.08
C HIS A 225 -1.87 -8.24 19.28
N ASN A 226 -1.22 -7.27 19.90
CA ASN A 226 -0.77 -6.05 19.21
C ASN A 226 0.70 -6.23 18.80
N THR A 227 0.91 -6.80 17.63
CA THR A 227 2.24 -7.03 17.05
C THR A 227 2.31 -6.47 15.63
N LYS A 228 3.52 -6.41 15.06
CA LYS A 228 3.70 -6.00 13.65
C LYS A 228 3.04 -6.95 12.65
N ARG A 229 2.66 -8.17 13.08
CA ARG A 229 2.05 -9.23 12.25
C ARG A 229 0.53 -9.25 12.32
N HIS A 230 -0.07 -8.67 13.36
CA HIS A 230 -1.50 -8.81 13.65
C HIS A 230 -2.17 -7.43 13.60
N LEU A 231 -2.93 -7.19 12.55
CA LEU A 231 -3.77 -6.01 12.37
C LEU A 231 -5.23 -6.43 12.51
N ASN A 232 -6.01 -5.63 13.25
CA ASN A 232 -7.43 -5.89 13.43
C ASN A 232 -8.27 -5.48 12.21
N GLU A 233 -7.76 -4.55 11.41
CA GLU A 233 -8.35 -4.11 10.14
C GLU A 233 -7.23 -3.80 9.15
N TYR A 234 -7.35 -4.30 7.92
CA TYR A 234 -6.43 -3.98 6.85
C TYR A 234 -7.11 -4.12 5.49
N THR A 235 -6.54 -3.49 4.46
CA THR A 235 -6.96 -3.69 3.07
C THR A 235 -6.35 -4.97 2.55
N SER A 236 -7.20 -5.96 2.28
CA SER A 236 -6.81 -7.24 1.68
C SER A 236 -6.79 -7.13 0.16
N LEU A 237 -5.85 -7.83 -0.46
CA LEU A 237 -5.74 -8.05 -1.88
C LEU A 237 -6.02 -9.55 -2.11
N ASP A 238 -7.23 -9.86 -2.54
CA ASP A 238 -7.72 -11.23 -2.67
C ASP A 238 -8.02 -11.55 -4.12
N PHE A 239 -7.61 -12.73 -4.61
CA PHE A 239 -8.10 -13.26 -5.87
C PHE A 239 -8.47 -14.74 -5.74
N GLU A 240 -9.31 -15.23 -6.64
CA GLU A 240 -9.73 -16.61 -6.75
C GLU A 240 -9.87 -16.94 -8.24
N MET A 241 -9.42 -18.12 -8.65
CA MET A 241 -9.52 -18.57 -10.03
C MET A 241 -9.90 -20.05 -10.12
N GLY A 242 -10.75 -20.37 -11.07
CA GLY A 242 -11.14 -21.73 -11.41
C GLY A 242 -10.33 -22.29 -12.59
N TYR A 243 -10.62 -23.56 -12.93
CA TYR A 243 -10.01 -24.28 -14.06
C TYR A 243 -8.49 -24.35 -14.03
N ILE A 244 -7.93 -24.52 -12.83
CA ILE A 244 -6.49 -24.71 -12.63
C ILE A 244 -6.11 -26.19 -12.76
N ASP A 245 -4.99 -26.47 -13.38
CA ASP A 245 -4.39 -27.81 -13.42
C ASP A 245 -3.51 -28.07 -12.18
N SER A 246 -2.91 -27.00 -11.64
CA SER A 246 -2.03 -27.05 -10.46
C SER A 246 -2.14 -25.78 -9.61
N PHE A 247 -1.96 -25.92 -8.30
CA PHE A 247 -1.86 -24.75 -7.40
C PHE A 247 -0.65 -23.87 -7.69
N GLU A 248 0.32 -24.36 -8.45
CA GLU A 248 1.47 -23.59 -8.91
C GLU A 248 1.07 -22.45 -9.86
N GLU A 249 -0.07 -22.57 -10.57
CA GLU A 249 -0.62 -21.48 -11.38
C GLU A 249 -1.02 -20.26 -10.53
N ILE A 250 -1.47 -20.50 -9.29
CA ILE A 250 -1.81 -19.44 -8.34
C ILE A 250 -0.51 -18.72 -7.91
N MET A 251 0.56 -19.48 -7.63
CA MET A 251 1.87 -18.94 -7.31
C MET A 251 2.46 -18.15 -8.48
N ALA A 252 2.28 -18.64 -9.70
CA ALA A 252 2.71 -17.94 -10.92
C ALA A 252 1.95 -16.63 -11.11
N MET A 253 0.63 -16.61 -10.87
CA MET A 253 -0.20 -15.41 -10.92
C MET A 253 0.27 -14.36 -9.89
N GLU A 254 0.54 -14.77 -8.66
CA GLU A 254 1.07 -13.90 -7.62
C GLU A 254 2.46 -13.35 -7.96
N THR A 255 3.35 -14.21 -8.49
CA THR A 255 4.68 -13.81 -8.96
C THR A 255 4.58 -12.76 -10.07
N GLY A 256 3.69 -12.95 -11.03
CA GLY A 256 3.43 -11.98 -12.11
C GLY A 256 2.91 -10.64 -11.58
N PHE A 257 2.00 -10.66 -10.60
CA PHE A 257 1.56 -9.45 -9.91
C PHE A 257 2.72 -8.72 -9.24
N LEU A 258 3.57 -9.43 -8.50
CA LEU A 258 4.74 -8.82 -7.84
C LEU A 258 5.73 -8.22 -8.85
N GLN A 259 5.97 -8.90 -9.98
CA GLN A 259 6.81 -8.36 -11.07
C GLN A 259 6.23 -7.06 -11.62
N TYR A 260 4.93 -7.04 -11.87
CA TYR A 260 4.23 -5.83 -12.34
C TYR A 260 4.31 -4.70 -11.31
N ALA A 261 4.06 -4.99 -10.04
CA ALA A 261 4.10 -4.04 -8.93
C ALA A 261 5.50 -3.43 -8.75
N MET A 262 6.56 -4.25 -8.77
CA MET A 262 7.93 -3.77 -8.64
C MET A 262 8.35 -2.91 -9.83
N ASN A 263 7.87 -3.24 -11.04
CA ASN A 263 8.09 -2.39 -12.22
C ASN A 263 7.38 -1.04 -12.10
N LEU A 264 6.12 -1.04 -11.65
CA LEU A 264 5.33 0.18 -11.44
C LEU A 264 6.01 1.11 -10.41
N LEU A 265 6.54 0.53 -9.32
CA LEU A 265 7.29 1.28 -8.31
C LEU A 265 8.56 1.92 -8.88
N LYS A 266 9.28 1.23 -9.76
CA LYS A 266 10.50 1.75 -10.41
C LYS A 266 10.22 2.85 -11.43
N THR A 267 9.03 2.87 -12.01
CA THR A 267 8.66 3.80 -13.09
C THR A 267 7.76 4.94 -12.60
N GLU A 268 6.49 4.69 -12.35
CA GLU A 268 5.51 5.73 -12.02
C GLU A 268 5.69 6.30 -10.60
N TYR A 269 6.24 5.51 -9.65
CA TYR A 269 6.42 5.88 -8.24
C TYR A 269 7.89 5.99 -7.81
N ALA A 270 8.80 6.16 -8.78
CA ALA A 270 10.24 6.27 -8.53
C ALA A 270 10.60 7.37 -7.53
N LYS A 271 9.85 8.48 -7.54
CA LYS A 271 10.01 9.60 -6.61
C LYS A 271 9.77 9.16 -5.15
N GLU A 272 8.69 8.47 -4.89
CA GLU A 272 8.33 7.98 -3.55
C GLU A 272 9.30 6.90 -3.07
N VAL A 273 9.74 6.02 -3.97
CA VAL A 273 10.79 5.03 -3.71
C VAL A 273 12.08 5.73 -3.26
N GLN A 274 12.49 6.78 -3.96
CA GLN A 274 13.67 7.57 -3.61
C GLN A 274 13.52 8.30 -2.27
N ILE A 275 12.36 8.96 -2.03
CA ILE A 275 12.06 9.66 -0.78
C ILE A 275 12.15 8.72 0.42
N LEU A 276 11.61 7.51 0.29
CA LEU A 276 11.62 6.51 1.35
C LEU A 276 12.90 5.68 1.39
N LYS A 277 13.81 5.85 0.40
CA LYS A 277 15.03 5.06 0.23
C LYS A 277 14.74 3.56 0.22
N LEU A 278 13.71 3.17 -0.53
CA LEU A 278 13.32 1.77 -0.64
C LEU A 278 14.24 1.04 -1.62
N GLU A 279 14.70 -0.11 -1.22
CA GLU A 279 15.32 -1.09 -2.11
C GLU A 279 14.20 -1.95 -2.70
N ILE A 280 14.03 -1.87 -4.03
CA ILE A 280 13.04 -2.69 -4.72
C ILE A 280 13.62 -4.08 -4.89
N PRO A 281 12.97 -5.12 -4.30
CA PRO A 281 13.47 -6.49 -4.38
C PRO A 281 13.43 -7.03 -5.81
N ASP A 282 14.32 -7.96 -6.13
CA ASP A 282 14.23 -8.74 -7.35
C ASP A 282 13.17 -9.83 -7.19
N VAL A 283 12.22 -9.84 -8.11
CA VAL A 283 11.12 -10.81 -8.19
C VAL A 283 11.11 -11.54 -9.54
N SER A 284 12.19 -11.52 -10.29
CA SER A 284 12.31 -12.21 -11.57
C SER A 284 12.13 -13.72 -11.42
N LYS A 285 12.60 -14.28 -10.30
CA LYS A 285 12.40 -15.67 -9.88
C LYS A 285 12.22 -15.73 -8.37
N ILE A 286 11.10 -16.24 -7.92
CA ILE A 286 10.84 -16.49 -6.50
C ILE A 286 11.07 -17.98 -6.25
N PRO A 287 12.02 -18.36 -5.37
CA PRO A 287 12.26 -19.77 -5.02
C PRO A 287 11.09 -20.35 -4.25
N ALA A 288 10.90 -21.66 -4.37
CA ALA A 288 9.93 -22.43 -3.61
C ALA A 288 10.63 -23.59 -2.86
N VAL A 289 10.12 -23.88 -1.66
CA VAL A 289 10.59 -24.98 -0.82
C VAL A 289 9.40 -25.67 -0.17
N ARG A 290 9.42 -27.00 -0.08
CA ARG A 290 8.39 -27.75 0.67
C ARG A 290 8.54 -27.48 2.17
N PHE A 291 7.44 -27.50 2.88
CA PHE A 291 7.37 -27.24 4.34
C PHE A 291 8.30 -28.16 5.15
N ASP A 292 8.28 -29.45 4.89
CA ASP A 292 9.12 -30.45 5.57
C ASP A 292 10.61 -30.18 5.33
N VAL A 293 10.99 -29.91 4.07
CA VAL A 293 12.35 -29.53 3.69
C VAL A 293 12.77 -28.23 4.34
N ALA A 294 11.91 -27.21 4.39
CA ALA A 294 12.18 -25.94 5.05
C ALA A 294 12.45 -26.11 6.55
N LYS A 295 11.67 -26.95 7.24
CA LYS A 295 11.86 -27.29 8.66
C LYS A 295 13.20 -27.95 8.91
N GLU A 296 13.55 -28.94 8.08
CA GLU A 296 14.81 -29.64 8.19
C GLU A 296 16.01 -28.73 7.92
N LEU A 297 15.91 -27.89 6.91
CA LEU A 297 16.93 -26.92 6.51
C LEU A 297 17.25 -25.94 7.65
N VAL A 298 16.22 -25.36 8.29
CA VAL A 298 16.38 -24.47 9.44
C VAL A 298 16.98 -25.22 10.63
N SER A 299 16.53 -26.44 10.87
CA SER A 299 17.07 -27.27 11.96
C SER A 299 18.55 -27.57 11.77
N GLN A 300 18.98 -27.95 10.57
CA GLN A 300 20.38 -28.30 10.27
C GLN A 300 21.29 -27.08 10.23
N LYS A 301 20.90 -26.02 9.48
CA LYS A 301 21.80 -24.86 9.26
C LYS A 301 21.95 -24.00 10.50
N TYR A 302 20.87 -23.80 11.27
CA TYR A 302 20.85 -22.92 12.43
C TYR A 302 20.81 -23.66 13.78
N ASN A 303 20.98 -24.99 13.77
CA ASN A 303 20.92 -25.85 14.97
C ASN A 303 19.68 -25.61 15.82
N ARG A 304 18.54 -25.40 15.15
CA ARG A 304 17.26 -25.10 15.81
C ARG A 304 16.47 -26.39 16.01
N LYS A 305 16.06 -26.63 17.26
CA LYS A 305 15.18 -27.75 17.58
C LYS A 305 13.76 -27.49 17.05
N ILE A 306 13.23 -28.40 16.24
CA ILE A 306 11.85 -28.38 15.80
C ILE A 306 10.93 -28.64 16.99
N ARG A 307 10.13 -27.66 17.38
CA ARG A 307 9.18 -27.74 18.51
C ARG A 307 7.78 -28.10 18.03
N ASN A 308 7.35 -27.43 16.95
CA ASN A 308 6.06 -27.68 16.33
C ASN A 308 6.29 -28.29 14.93
N PRO A 309 6.04 -29.58 14.70
CA PRO A 309 6.26 -30.23 13.41
C PRO A 309 5.17 -29.91 12.38
N PHE A 310 4.08 -29.23 12.77
CA PHE A 310 2.93 -28.98 11.91
C PHE A 310 2.78 -27.54 11.46
N ASP A 311 3.58 -26.61 11.99
CA ASP A 311 3.49 -25.19 11.71
C ASP A 311 4.86 -24.52 11.73
N LEU A 312 5.01 -23.37 11.07
CA LEU A 312 6.19 -22.52 11.19
C LEU A 312 6.01 -21.58 12.38
N GLU A 313 7.01 -21.56 13.26
CA GLU A 313 7.10 -20.52 14.28
C GLU A 313 7.67 -19.23 13.64
N PRO A 314 7.34 -18.02 14.15
CA PRO A 314 7.82 -16.75 13.60
C PRO A 314 9.33 -16.64 13.44
N GLU A 315 10.09 -17.30 14.32
CA GLU A 315 11.55 -17.36 14.23
C GLU A 315 11.99 -18.27 13.10
N GLU A 316 11.29 -19.37 12.82
CA GLU A 316 11.59 -20.27 11.69
C GLU A 316 11.33 -19.57 10.35
N GLU A 317 10.22 -18.81 10.22
CA GLU A 317 9.98 -17.99 9.05
C GLU A 317 11.10 -16.97 8.81
N ALA A 318 11.56 -16.29 9.88
CA ALA A 318 12.68 -15.36 9.79
C ALA A 318 13.96 -16.05 9.32
N LEU A 319 14.28 -17.24 9.83
CA LEU A 319 15.46 -18.02 9.44
C LEU A 319 15.35 -18.57 8.00
N ILE A 320 14.14 -18.97 7.56
CA ILE A 320 13.89 -19.34 6.17
C ILE A 320 14.16 -18.14 5.25
N GLY A 321 13.60 -16.98 5.57
CA GLY A 321 13.83 -15.75 4.83
C GLY A 321 15.32 -15.38 4.75
N GLN A 322 16.04 -15.50 5.87
CA GLN A 322 17.47 -15.28 5.92
C GLN A 322 18.23 -16.26 5.03
N TYR A 323 17.91 -17.55 5.11
CA TYR A 323 18.53 -18.59 4.28
C TYR A 323 18.40 -18.29 2.78
N PHE A 324 17.19 -17.99 2.33
CA PHE A 324 16.95 -17.73 0.90
C PHE A 324 17.55 -16.41 0.43
N LYS A 325 17.72 -15.43 1.32
CA LYS A 325 18.47 -14.22 1.04
C LYS A 325 19.97 -14.48 0.88
N GLU A 326 20.55 -15.29 1.77
CA GLU A 326 21.99 -15.62 1.76
C GLU A 326 22.38 -16.52 0.57
N GLU A 327 21.59 -17.57 0.29
CA GLU A 327 21.95 -18.58 -0.69
C GLU A 327 21.47 -18.26 -2.12
N TYR A 328 20.31 -17.57 -2.23
CA TYR A 328 19.67 -17.32 -3.52
C TYR A 328 19.54 -15.82 -3.85
N GLY A 329 19.94 -14.93 -2.95
CA GLY A 329 19.76 -13.48 -3.12
C GLY A 329 18.30 -13.01 -3.08
N SER A 330 17.35 -13.90 -2.82
CA SER A 330 15.93 -13.59 -2.87
C SER A 330 15.40 -13.07 -1.53
N ASP A 331 14.64 -11.98 -1.58
CA ASP A 331 13.88 -11.49 -0.42
C ASP A 331 12.54 -12.23 -0.23
N PHE A 332 12.13 -13.02 -1.23
CA PHE A 332 10.89 -13.79 -1.23
C PHE A 332 11.16 -15.29 -1.29
N VAL A 333 10.28 -16.08 -0.69
CA VAL A 333 10.26 -17.54 -0.83
C VAL A 333 8.85 -18.07 -0.64
N PHE A 334 8.41 -18.95 -1.52
CA PHE A 334 7.22 -19.76 -1.31
C PHE A 334 7.55 -20.96 -0.44
N VAL A 335 6.82 -21.15 0.66
CA VAL A 335 6.81 -22.39 1.41
C VAL A 335 5.56 -23.16 1.03
N THR A 336 5.70 -24.36 0.51
CA THR A 336 4.60 -25.15 -0.08
C THR A 336 4.33 -26.41 0.71
N HIS A 337 3.20 -27.05 0.44
CA HIS A 337 2.82 -28.35 1.03
C HIS A 337 2.79 -28.32 2.56
N TYR A 338 1.96 -27.45 3.10
CA TYR A 338 1.76 -27.42 4.56
C TYR A 338 1.01 -28.67 5.04
N PRO A 339 1.25 -29.10 6.30
CA PRO A 339 0.56 -30.26 6.89
C PRO A 339 -0.97 -30.11 6.88
N SER A 340 -1.69 -31.14 6.43
CA SER A 340 -3.16 -31.17 6.37
C SER A 340 -3.84 -30.87 7.70
N LYS A 341 -3.21 -31.25 8.82
CA LYS A 341 -3.71 -30.99 10.18
C LYS A 341 -3.75 -29.51 10.54
N LYS A 342 -2.98 -28.68 9.82
CA LYS A 342 -2.86 -27.23 10.11
C LYS A 342 -3.74 -26.41 9.18
N ARG A 343 -4.00 -26.88 7.95
CA ARG A 343 -4.78 -26.14 6.97
C ARG A 343 -6.30 -26.34 7.18
N PRO A 344 -7.12 -25.39 6.73
CA PRO A 344 -8.58 -25.50 6.81
C PRO A 344 -9.09 -26.76 6.09
N PHE A 345 -10.25 -27.28 6.51
CA PHE A 345 -10.85 -28.50 5.97
C PHE A 345 -11.09 -28.48 4.44
N TYR A 346 -11.21 -27.30 3.86
CA TYR A 346 -11.44 -27.09 2.42
C TYR A 346 -10.17 -27.12 1.57
N ALA A 347 -8.97 -27.17 2.17
CA ALA A 347 -7.72 -27.28 1.43
C ALA A 347 -7.60 -28.69 0.82
N MET A 348 -7.18 -28.76 -0.47
CA MET A 348 -6.95 -30.02 -1.16
C MET A 348 -5.71 -30.70 -0.58
N ASP A 349 -5.84 -31.97 -0.20
CA ASP A 349 -4.68 -32.78 0.15
C ASP A 349 -3.85 -33.10 -1.09
N ASP A 350 -2.54 -33.22 -0.90
CA ASP A 350 -1.64 -33.71 -1.92
C ASP A 350 -2.02 -35.19 -2.26
N PRO A 351 -2.37 -35.51 -3.52
CA PRO A 351 -2.74 -36.85 -3.90
C PRO A 351 -1.59 -37.86 -3.77
N GLU A 352 -0.35 -37.41 -3.77
CA GLU A 352 0.81 -38.27 -3.59
C GLU A 352 1.14 -38.49 -2.10
N ASP A 353 0.79 -37.55 -1.23
CA ASP A 353 1.00 -37.67 0.21
C ASP A 353 -0.06 -36.84 0.98
N ALA A 354 -1.16 -37.47 1.37
CA ALA A 354 -2.29 -36.87 2.07
C ALA A 354 -1.94 -36.27 3.48
N ARG A 355 -0.70 -36.41 3.94
CA ARG A 355 -0.24 -35.70 5.14
C ARG A 355 -0.07 -34.21 4.90
N PHE A 356 0.05 -33.81 3.64
CA PHE A 356 0.25 -32.45 3.18
C PHE A 356 -0.92 -31.96 2.32
N THR A 357 -0.97 -30.66 2.10
CA THR A 357 -1.97 -30.02 1.23
C THR A 357 -1.28 -29.31 0.06
N LEU A 358 -2.01 -29.14 -1.04
CA LEU A 358 -1.61 -28.32 -2.19
C LEU A 358 -1.80 -26.82 -1.85
N SER A 359 -1.05 -26.36 -0.85
CA SER A 359 -1.11 -24.99 -0.35
C SER A 359 0.29 -24.37 -0.21
N PHE A 360 0.32 -23.07 -0.10
CA PHE A 360 1.56 -22.32 0.09
C PHE A 360 1.34 -21.09 0.96
N ASP A 361 2.42 -20.61 1.56
CA ASP A 361 2.55 -19.26 2.07
C ASP A 361 3.72 -18.58 1.36
N LEU A 362 3.55 -17.30 1.03
CA LEU A 362 4.65 -16.47 0.53
C LEU A 362 5.24 -15.67 1.68
N LEU A 363 6.54 -15.86 1.90
CA LEU A 363 7.30 -15.08 2.87
C LEU A 363 8.06 -13.96 2.16
N PHE A 364 7.99 -12.74 2.71
CA PHE A 364 8.82 -11.60 2.34
C PHE A 364 9.71 -11.20 3.51
N LYS A 365 11.03 -11.35 3.34
CA LYS A 365 12.03 -11.11 4.39
C LYS A 365 11.68 -11.84 5.70
N GLY A 366 11.20 -13.08 5.58
CA GLY A 366 10.83 -13.92 6.72
C GLY A 366 9.52 -13.54 7.41
N LEU A 367 8.65 -12.82 6.74
CA LEU A 367 7.29 -12.51 7.19
C LEU A 367 6.28 -13.05 6.17
N GLU A 368 5.32 -13.85 6.61
CA GLU A 368 4.20 -14.28 5.79
C GLU A 368 3.39 -13.05 5.33
N ILE A 369 3.22 -12.92 4.02
CA ILE A 369 2.44 -11.86 3.38
C ILE A 369 1.24 -12.36 2.61
N THR A 370 1.24 -13.64 2.20
CA THR A 370 0.14 -14.28 1.47
C THR A 370 0.02 -15.72 1.88
N THR A 371 -1.21 -16.21 1.93
CA THR A 371 -1.57 -17.63 2.01
C THR A 371 -2.45 -17.99 0.82
N GLY A 372 -2.15 -19.09 0.16
CA GLY A 372 -2.90 -19.59 -0.98
C GLY A 372 -2.90 -21.11 -1.08
N GLY A 373 -3.62 -21.61 -2.07
CA GLY A 373 -3.65 -23.06 -2.36
C GLY A 373 -4.84 -23.50 -3.19
N GLN A 374 -4.82 -24.75 -3.58
CA GLN A 374 -5.93 -25.42 -4.26
C GLN A 374 -6.99 -25.82 -3.24
N ARG A 375 -8.26 -25.61 -3.59
CA ARG A 375 -9.38 -26.02 -2.76
C ARG A 375 -9.93 -27.35 -3.23
N ILE A 376 -10.56 -28.09 -2.31
CA ILE A 376 -11.34 -29.28 -2.64
C ILE A 376 -12.49 -28.85 -3.57
N HIS A 377 -12.56 -29.41 -4.76
CA HIS A 377 -13.58 -29.15 -5.78
C HIS A 377 -14.58 -30.31 -5.94
N ASP A 378 -14.28 -31.51 -5.39
CA ASP A 378 -15.21 -32.60 -5.32
C ASP A 378 -16.18 -32.45 -4.16
N TYR A 379 -17.49 -32.49 -4.44
CA TYR A 379 -18.54 -32.26 -3.43
C TYR A 379 -18.52 -33.32 -2.32
N ASN A 380 -18.37 -34.62 -2.68
CA ASN A 380 -18.40 -35.68 -1.69
C ASN A 380 -17.16 -35.67 -0.79
N MET A 381 -16.01 -35.35 -1.36
CA MET A 381 -14.76 -35.18 -0.63
C MET A 381 -14.90 -34.01 0.36
N LEU A 382 -15.45 -32.87 -0.06
CA LEU A 382 -15.61 -31.68 0.80
C LEU A 382 -16.59 -31.99 1.95
N ILE A 383 -17.72 -32.63 1.69
CA ILE A 383 -18.68 -33.04 2.72
C ILE A 383 -18.04 -34.01 3.70
N GLY A 384 -17.28 -34.99 3.22
CA GLY A 384 -16.55 -35.94 4.08
C GLY A 384 -15.59 -35.25 5.05
N ARG A 385 -14.88 -34.20 4.58
CA ARG A 385 -13.95 -33.42 5.42
C ARG A 385 -14.67 -32.47 6.38
N ALA A 386 -15.84 -31.97 6.04
CA ALA A 386 -16.61 -31.04 6.88
C ALA A 386 -17.29 -31.71 8.06
N HIS A 387 -17.45 -33.05 8.06
CA HIS A 387 -18.09 -33.84 9.12
C HIS A 387 -17.10 -34.53 10.06
N VAL A 388 -15.81 -34.38 9.88
CA VAL A 388 -14.74 -34.88 10.73
C VAL A 388 -14.17 -33.76 11.60
#